data_1345a459f72eb23f86e055b8d797d2f0
#
_entry.id   1345a459f72eb23f86e055b8d797d2f0
#
_cell.length_a   1.000
_cell.length_b   1.000
_cell.length_c   1.000
_cell.angle_alpha   90.00
_cell.angle_beta   90.00
_cell.angle_gamma   90.00
#
_symmetry.space_group_name_H-M   'P 1'
#
loop_
_entity.id
_entity.type
_entity.pdbx_description
1 polymer ?
#
loop_
_entity_poly.entity_id
_entity_poly.type
_entity_poly.pdbx_seq_one_letter_code
_entity_poly.pdbx_strand_id
1 'polypeptide(L)'
;MKKYVKKILFGLFIALILFIALMIVINYNEEGEKVLPFKLSKIVIVSAINGNSKTGSDTIWDIDLNQINDFYISVAPENNTNKETIKSITLKNFKISPEDVVGNKKILTPTGELGATLYSNSEENYIDTEIVVDGGTIDDLKSKQIGNMGGTIAFRYELENIGNFKGNDETEIKYDASILQKVGLDVQKLNTEISFDLLIKTSKNISYKGNIKLQTPVGNLAENASGEKVIEDFNNVVFKRVKE
;
A
#
# COMPACT_ATOMS: atom_id res chain seq x y z
N MET A 1 57.46 29.53 -7.59
CA MET A 1 56.20 29.84 -6.83
C MET A 1 54.94 29.79 -7.69
N LYS A 2 54.80 30.55 -8.79
CA LYS A 2 53.56 30.61 -9.60
C LYS A 2 53.03 29.25 -10.12
N LYS A 3 53.90 28.28 -10.45
CA LYS A 3 53.51 26.96 -10.97
C LYS A 3 52.86 26.06 -9.89
N TYR A 4 53.31 26.13 -8.65
CA TYR A 4 52.74 25.35 -7.53
C TYR A 4 51.41 25.96 -7.08
N VAL A 5 51.27 27.27 -7.06
CA VAL A 5 50.00 27.94 -6.73
C VAL A 5 48.90 27.55 -7.72
N LYS A 6 49.22 27.48 -9.03
CA LYS A 6 48.25 27.00 -10.04
C LYS A 6 47.78 25.55 -9.81
N LYS A 7 48.74 24.68 -9.42
CA LYS A 7 48.36 23.26 -9.10
C LYS A 7 47.48 23.16 -7.86
N ILE A 8 47.78 23.95 -6.82
CA ILE A 8 46.97 24.00 -5.60
C ILE A 8 45.57 24.52 -5.91
N LEU A 9 45.47 25.64 -6.66
CA LEU A 9 44.17 26.19 -7.08
C LEU A 9 43.36 25.21 -7.93
N PHE A 10 43.99 24.47 -8.83
CA PHE A 10 43.33 23.44 -9.64
C PHE A 10 42.85 22.29 -8.76
N GLY A 11 43.65 21.84 -7.79
CA GLY A 11 43.23 20.82 -6.81
C GLY A 11 42.02 21.26 -5.97
N LEU A 12 42.03 22.51 -5.48
CA LEU A 12 40.91 23.09 -4.73
C LEU A 12 39.65 23.20 -5.59
N PHE A 13 39.77 23.53 -6.87
CA PHE A 13 38.64 23.61 -7.79
C PHE A 13 38.02 22.23 -8.03
N ILE A 14 38.84 21.19 -8.22
CA ILE A 14 38.34 19.81 -8.32
C ILE A 14 37.64 19.37 -7.03
N ALA A 15 38.23 19.65 -5.87
CA ALA A 15 37.66 19.31 -4.58
C ALA A 15 36.29 20.01 -4.38
N LEU A 16 36.17 21.26 -4.80
CA LEU A 16 34.90 22.02 -4.76
C LEU A 16 33.82 21.36 -5.65
N ILE A 17 34.20 20.99 -6.88
CA ILE A 17 33.25 20.29 -7.79
C ILE A 17 32.77 18.98 -7.19
N LEU A 18 33.68 18.17 -6.63
CA LEU A 18 33.33 16.90 -5.98
C LEU A 18 32.43 17.12 -4.76
N PHE A 19 32.70 18.16 -3.97
CA PHE A 19 31.85 18.53 -2.84
C PHE A 19 30.46 18.95 -3.28
N ILE A 20 30.33 19.80 -4.31
CA ILE A 20 29.01 20.17 -4.86
C ILE A 20 28.28 18.95 -5.41
N ALA A 21 28.96 18.08 -6.16
CA ALA A 21 28.36 16.85 -6.68
C ALA A 21 27.86 15.93 -5.54
N LEU A 22 28.63 15.79 -4.47
CA LEU A 22 28.23 15.03 -3.28
C LEU A 22 26.99 15.64 -2.62
N MET A 23 26.96 16.96 -2.44
CA MET A 23 25.80 17.65 -1.86
C MET A 23 24.53 17.47 -2.71
N ILE A 24 24.66 17.52 -4.05
CA ILE A 24 23.53 17.23 -4.96
C ILE A 24 23.01 15.80 -4.78
N VAL A 25 23.91 14.81 -4.68
CA VAL A 25 23.54 13.42 -4.47
C VAL A 25 22.85 13.20 -3.12
N ILE A 26 23.41 13.79 -2.04
CA ILE A 26 22.80 13.70 -0.70
C ILE A 26 21.40 14.33 -0.73
N ASN A 27 21.29 15.55 -1.27
CA ASN A 27 20.00 16.24 -1.32
C ASN A 27 18.96 15.44 -2.15
N TYR A 28 19.38 14.86 -3.29
CA TYR A 28 18.49 14.00 -4.08
C TYR A 28 18.08 12.72 -3.30
N ASN A 29 18.98 12.17 -2.49
CA ASN A 29 18.65 11.00 -1.67
C ASN A 29 17.68 11.31 -0.53
N GLU A 30 17.72 12.51 0.04
CA GLU A 30 16.85 12.96 1.13
C GLU A 30 15.53 13.52 0.62
N GLU A 31 15.55 14.43 -0.34
CA GLU A 31 14.36 15.13 -0.85
C GLU A 31 13.71 14.44 -2.07
N GLY A 32 14.48 13.64 -2.81
CA GLY A 32 14.02 12.93 -4.01
C GLY A 32 13.86 13.83 -5.24
N GLU A 33 12.90 13.47 -6.09
CA GLU A 33 12.61 14.20 -7.32
C GLU A 33 11.80 15.46 -7.02
N LYS A 34 12.31 16.64 -7.40
CA LYS A 34 11.64 17.93 -7.11
C LYS A 34 10.46 18.24 -8.03
N VAL A 35 10.45 17.66 -9.23
CA VAL A 35 9.41 17.90 -10.22
C VAL A 35 8.74 16.59 -10.58
N LEU A 36 7.73 16.24 -9.83
CA LEU A 36 6.91 15.06 -10.09
C LEU A 36 5.72 15.45 -10.98
N PRO A 37 5.38 14.66 -12.00
CA PRO A 37 4.16 14.88 -12.79
C PRO A 37 2.90 14.48 -12.04
N PHE A 38 3.01 13.52 -11.12
CA PHE A 38 1.92 13.00 -10.30
C PHE A 38 2.36 12.90 -8.84
N LYS A 39 1.40 13.05 -7.93
CA LYS A 39 1.60 12.89 -6.50
C LYS A 39 0.63 11.88 -5.91
N LEU A 40 1.03 11.29 -4.81
CA LEU A 40 0.14 10.58 -3.91
C LEU A 40 -0.75 11.63 -3.21
N SER A 41 -2.07 11.54 -3.39
CA SER A 41 -2.99 12.55 -2.88
C SER A 41 -3.76 12.11 -1.64
N LYS A 42 -4.07 10.81 -1.54
CA LYS A 42 -4.81 10.26 -0.40
C LYS A 42 -4.58 8.75 -0.31
N ILE A 43 -4.53 8.23 0.91
CA ILE A 43 -4.69 6.80 1.20
C ILE A 43 -5.83 6.67 2.20
N VAL A 44 -6.80 5.82 1.88
CA VAL A 44 -7.84 5.39 2.83
C VAL A 44 -7.56 3.93 3.20
N ILE A 45 -7.58 3.63 4.49
CA ILE A 45 -7.44 2.28 5.01
C ILE A 45 -8.73 1.95 5.75
N VAL A 46 -9.34 0.82 5.42
CA VAL A 46 -10.49 0.27 6.13
C VAL A 46 -10.09 -1.08 6.69
N SER A 47 -10.13 -1.22 8.02
CA SER A 47 -9.84 -2.49 8.70
C SER A 47 -11.12 -3.07 9.28
N ALA A 48 -11.29 -4.38 9.18
CA ALA A 48 -12.44 -5.06 9.77
C ALA A 48 -12.09 -6.51 10.15
N ILE A 49 -12.88 -7.07 11.07
CA ILE A 49 -12.92 -8.50 11.32
C ILE A 49 -14.04 -9.09 10.49
N ASN A 50 -13.72 -10.13 9.74
CA ASN A 50 -14.67 -10.87 8.92
C ASN A 50 -14.76 -12.33 9.40
N GLY A 51 -15.90 -12.97 9.21
CA GLY A 51 -16.14 -14.38 9.55
C GLY A 51 -16.56 -15.18 8.34
N ASN A 52 -15.89 -16.30 8.11
CA ASN A 52 -16.24 -17.28 7.08
C ASN A 52 -16.85 -18.51 7.72
N SER A 53 -18.14 -18.79 7.45
CA SER A 53 -18.80 -19.99 7.95
C SER A 53 -18.28 -21.24 7.24
N LYS A 54 -17.92 -22.26 8.02
CA LYS A 54 -17.47 -23.58 7.54
C LYS A 54 -18.59 -24.60 7.41
N THR A 55 -19.70 -24.42 8.12
CA THR A 55 -20.76 -25.44 8.20
C THR A 55 -22.05 -24.96 7.58
N GLY A 56 -22.70 -25.86 6.85
CA GLY A 56 -24.06 -25.69 6.33
C GLY A 56 -25.18 -26.17 7.30
N SER A 57 -24.91 -26.25 8.60
CA SER A 57 -25.92 -26.61 9.61
C SER A 57 -26.54 -25.36 10.19
N ASP A 58 -27.86 -25.26 10.18
CA ASP A 58 -28.61 -24.11 10.71
C ASP A 58 -28.51 -23.97 12.24
N THR A 59 -27.94 -24.96 12.94
CA THR A 59 -27.92 -25.03 14.40
C THR A 59 -26.51 -24.97 15.02
N ILE A 60 -25.47 -25.13 14.23
CA ILE A 60 -24.09 -25.11 14.71
C ILE A 60 -23.28 -24.12 13.86
N TRP A 61 -22.63 -23.18 14.53
CA TRP A 61 -21.83 -22.17 13.92
C TRP A 61 -20.34 -22.54 14.09
N ASP A 62 -19.66 -22.71 12.98
CA ASP A 62 -18.20 -22.87 12.92
C ASP A 62 -17.67 -21.81 11.98
N ILE A 63 -17.09 -20.76 12.55
CA ILE A 63 -16.71 -19.54 11.84
C ILE A 63 -15.22 -19.30 12.00
N ASP A 64 -14.48 -19.32 10.89
CA ASP A 64 -13.12 -18.82 10.88
C ASP A 64 -13.13 -17.31 10.82
N LEU A 65 -12.33 -16.69 11.68
CA LEU A 65 -12.16 -15.25 11.74
C LEU A 65 -10.96 -14.83 10.90
N ASN A 66 -11.16 -13.78 10.15
CA ASN A 66 -10.13 -13.14 9.33
C ASN A 66 -10.06 -11.65 9.69
N GLN A 67 -8.86 -11.07 9.65
CA GLN A 67 -8.70 -9.63 9.65
C GLN A 67 -8.47 -9.16 8.23
N ILE A 68 -9.27 -8.21 7.76
CA ILE A 68 -9.13 -7.59 6.45
C ILE A 68 -8.71 -6.13 6.60
N ASN A 69 -7.84 -5.69 5.69
CA ASN A 69 -7.40 -4.30 5.58
C ASN A 69 -7.45 -3.91 4.10
N ASP A 70 -8.43 -3.07 3.76
CA ASP A 70 -8.63 -2.56 2.41
C ASP A 70 -7.90 -1.23 2.26
N PHE A 71 -7.07 -1.12 1.24
CA PHE A 71 -6.30 0.07 0.92
C PHE A 71 -6.82 0.69 -0.36
N TYR A 72 -7.09 1.98 -0.32
CA TYR A 72 -7.48 2.79 -1.46
C TYR A 72 -6.44 3.90 -1.63
N ILE A 73 -5.60 3.79 -2.67
CA ILE A 73 -4.48 4.69 -2.91
C ILE A 73 -4.84 5.60 -4.07
N SER A 74 -4.94 6.90 -3.81
CA SER A 74 -5.29 7.90 -4.81
C SER A 74 -4.05 8.65 -5.29
N VAL A 75 -3.89 8.70 -6.59
CA VAL A 75 -2.83 9.44 -7.29
C VAL A 75 -3.48 10.54 -8.11
N ALA A 76 -2.92 11.74 -8.06
CA ALA A 76 -3.42 12.92 -8.76
C ALA A 76 -2.28 13.65 -9.48
N PRO A 77 -2.54 14.43 -10.53
CA PRO A 77 -1.53 15.27 -11.14
C PRO A 77 -1.03 16.34 -10.16
N GLU A 78 0.27 16.60 -10.16
CA GLU A 78 0.85 17.63 -9.28
C GLU A 78 0.43 19.04 -9.73
N ASN A 79 0.39 19.27 -11.05
CA ASN A 79 0.00 20.54 -11.63
C ASN A 79 -0.94 20.33 -12.82
N ASN A 80 -1.99 21.13 -12.92
CA ASN A 80 -2.96 21.09 -14.03
C ASN A 80 -2.36 21.40 -15.42
N THR A 81 -1.11 21.87 -15.48
CA THR A 81 -0.37 22.18 -16.71
C THR A 81 0.42 21.02 -17.26
N ASN A 82 0.51 19.92 -16.50
CA ASN A 82 1.29 18.76 -16.91
C ASN A 82 0.59 18.00 -18.03
N LYS A 83 1.30 17.82 -19.16
CA LYS A 83 0.84 17.05 -20.32
C LYS A 83 1.22 15.57 -20.25
N GLU A 84 1.87 15.15 -19.17
CA GLU A 84 2.16 13.74 -18.98
C GLU A 84 0.95 12.98 -18.50
N THR A 85 0.81 11.75 -18.96
CA THR A 85 -0.25 10.84 -18.53
C THR A 85 0.36 9.62 -17.83
N ILE A 86 -0.42 8.98 -16.98
CA ILE A 86 -0.05 7.71 -16.36
C ILE A 86 -0.13 6.63 -17.42
N LYS A 87 0.96 5.89 -17.61
CA LYS A 87 1.02 4.68 -18.43
C LYS A 87 0.63 3.46 -17.60
N SER A 88 1.18 3.34 -16.39
CA SER A 88 0.82 2.31 -15.41
C SER A 88 1.21 2.75 -14.00
N ILE A 89 0.54 2.15 -13.02
CA ILE A 89 0.95 2.17 -11.61
C ILE A 89 1.21 0.74 -11.20
N THR A 90 2.33 0.52 -10.50
CA THR A 90 2.71 -0.79 -10.01
C THR A 90 2.93 -0.73 -8.49
N LEU A 91 2.31 -1.66 -7.75
CA LEU A 91 2.62 -1.93 -6.35
C LEU A 91 3.38 -3.25 -6.28
N LYS A 92 4.54 -3.25 -5.64
CA LYS A 92 5.39 -4.44 -5.51
C LYS A 92 6.27 -4.40 -4.27
N ASN A 93 7.00 -5.50 -4.03
CA ASN A 93 7.92 -5.63 -2.89
C ASN A 93 7.20 -5.46 -1.55
N PHE A 94 6.02 -6.07 -1.43
CA PHE A 94 5.27 -6.06 -0.18
C PHE A 94 6.07 -6.73 0.94
N LYS A 95 6.11 -6.05 2.09
CA LYS A 95 6.71 -6.59 3.33
C LYS A 95 5.76 -6.34 4.48
N ILE A 96 5.65 -7.31 5.36
CA ILE A 96 4.79 -7.27 6.54
C ILE A 96 5.66 -7.54 7.76
N SER A 97 5.58 -6.67 8.74
CA SER A 97 6.31 -6.76 10.00
C SER A 97 5.34 -6.66 11.18
N PRO A 98 5.48 -7.49 12.23
CA PRO A 98 6.45 -8.58 12.33
C PRO A 98 6.18 -9.72 11.35
N GLU A 99 7.15 -10.61 11.12
CA GLU A 99 6.98 -11.76 10.21
C GLU A 99 6.06 -12.84 10.80
N ASP A 100 6.10 -13.00 12.12
CA ASP A 100 5.35 -13.99 12.92
C ASP A 100 3.95 -13.47 13.32
N VAL A 101 3.15 -13.06 12.35
CA VAL A 101 1.76 -12.64 12.60
C VAL A 101 0.83 -13.83 12.82
N VAL A 102 -0.31 -13.57 13.46
CA VAL A 102 -1.36 -14.57 13.63
C VAL A 102 -2.08 -14.79 12.29
N GLY A 103 -2.29 -16.06 11.91
CA GLY A 103 -2.98 -16.41 10.67
C GLY A 103 -2.11 -16.39 9.42
N ASN A 104 -2.73 -16.55 8.26
CA ASN A 104 -2.07 -16.62 6.96
C ASN A 104 -2.15 -15.26 6.25
N LYS A 105 -1.00 -14.74 5.81
CA LYS A 105 -0.91 -13.46 5.10
C LYS A 105 -1.30 -13.59 3.64
N LYS A 106 -2.18 -12.72 3.15
CA LYS A 106 -2.54 -12.64 1.72
C LYS A 106 -2.61 -11.18 1.25
N ILE A 107 -2.20 -10.94 0.01
CA ILE A 107 -2.44 -9.70 -0.72
C ILE A 107 -3.41 -10.02 -1.86
N LEU A 108 -4.55 -9.38 -1.88
CA LEU A 108 -5.63 -9.62 -2.84
C LEU A 108 -5.86 -8.38 -3.71
N THR A 109 -6.16 -8.62 -4.99
CA THR A 109 -6.52 -7.56 -5.94
C THR A 109 -8.02 -7.57 -6.21
N PRO A 110 -8.66 -6.44 -6.56
CA PRO A 110 -10.04 -6.42 -6.99
C PRO A 110 -10.27 -7.32 -8.20
N THR A 111 -11.37 -8.08 -8.23
CA THR A 111 -11.71 -9.00 -9.32
C THR A 111 -11.98 -8.27 -10.63
N GLY A 112 -12.42 -7.02 -10.55
CA GLY A 112 -12.78 -6.22 -11.72
C GLY A 112 -14.11 -6.62 -12.37
N GLU A 113 -14.87 -7.51 -11.77
CA GLU A 113 -16.22 -7.88 -12.23
C GLU A 113 -17.28 -7.07 -11.49
N LEU A 114 -18.18 -6.44 -12.23
CA LEU A 114 -19.34 -5.74 -11.67
C LEU A 114 -20.26 -6.76 -10.99
N GLY A 115 -20.49 -6.58 -9.68
CA GLY A 115 -21.40 -7.45 -8.89
C GLY A 115 -20.76 -8.68 -8.25
N ALA A 116 -19.46 -8.93 -8.48
CA ALA A 116 -18.71 -9.95 -7.76
C ALA A 116 -18.20 -9.42 -6.40
N THR A 117 -17.67 -10.31 -5.58
CA THR A 117 -16.91 -9.91 -4.38
C THR A 117 -15.78 -8.97 -4.81
N LEU A 118 -15.60 -7.87 -4.08
CA LEU A 118 -14.68 -6.81 -4.43
C LEU A 118 -13.23 -7.34 -4.63
N TYR A 119 -12.87 -8.42 -3.95
CA TYR A 119 -11.54 -9.03 -3.98
C TYR A 119 -11.61 -10.51 -4.33
N SER A 120 -10.64 -10.94 -5.12
CA SER A 120 -10.50 -12.34 -5.55
C SER A 120 -10.10 -13.24 -4.38
N ASN A 121 -10.78 -14.38 -4.23
CA ASN A 121 -10.38 -15.48 -3.35
C ASN A 121 -9.40 -16.44 -4.05
N SER A 122 -8.73 -16.05 -5.12
CA SER A 122 -7.81 -16.94 -5.81
C SER A 122 -6.65 -17.34 -4.90
N GLU A 123 -6.28 -18.60 -4.93
CA GLU A 123 -5.23 -19.22 -4.09
C GLU A 123 -3.82 -18.66 -4.37
N GLU A 124 -3.65 -17.82 -5.39
CA GLU A 124 -2.36 -17.35 -5.90
C GLU A 124 -1.90 -16.00 -5.34
N ASN A 125 -2.62 -15.41 -4.39
CA ASN A 125 -2.31 -14.07 -3.89
C ASN A 125 -1.38 -14.12 -2.68
N TYR A 126 -0.09 -14.18 -2.94
CA TYR A 126 0.97 -14.15 -1.94
C TYR A 126 1.60 -12.76 -1.80
N ILE A 127 2.45 -12.61 -0.76
CA ILE A 127 3.23 -11.40 -0.49
C ILE A 127 4.17 -11.02 -1.66
N ASP A 128 4.59 -11.99 -2.47
CA ASP A 128 5.43 -11.78 -3.66
C ASP A 128 4.65 -11.26 -4.88
N THR A 129 3.40 -10.90 -4.69
CA THR A 129 2.56 -10.41 -5.78
C THR A 129 2.98 -9.03 -6.28
N GLU A 130 2.85 -8.81 -7.57
CA GLU A 130 2.98 -7.51 -8.21
C GLU A 130 1.61 -7.10 -8.76
N ILE A 131 1.12 -5.92 -8.30
CA ILE A 131 -0.16 -5.38 -8.75
C ILE A 131 0.12 -4.31 -9.79
N VAL A 132 -0.26 -4.56 -11.04
CA VAL A 132 -0.13 -3.62 -12.16
C VAL A 132 -1.50 -3.13 -12.58
N VAL A 133 -1.64 -1.81 -12.66
CA VAL A 133 -2.86 -1.13 -13.12
C VAL A 133 -2.48 -0.19 -14.25
N ASP A 134 -3.03 -0.44 -15.44
CA ASP A 134 -2.73 0.36 -16.63
C ASP A 134 -3.52 1.68 -16.64
N GLY A 135 -2.92 2.74 -17.18
CA GLY A 135 -3.59 4.01 -17.42
C GLY A 135 -4.50 3.94 -18.64
N GLY A 136 -5.71 4.47 -18.52
CA GLY A 136 -6.69 4.55 -19.60
C GLY A 136 -7.40 5.89 -19.66
N THR A 137 -8.04 6.21 -20.77
CA THR A 137 -8.90 7.39 -20.88
C THR A 137 -10.18 7.17 -20.07
N ILE A 138 -10.68 8.22 -19.42
CA ILE A 138 -11.86 8.12 -18.54
C ILE A 138 -13.08 7.54 -19.27
N ASP A 139 -13.24 7.87 -20.55
CA ASP A 139 -14.40 7.44 -21.36
C ASP A 139 -14.37 5.94 -21.73
N ASP A 140 -13.20 5.31 -21.67
CA ASP A 140 -12.97 3.90 -22.08
C ASP A 140 -12.29 3.06 -20.98
N LEU A 141 -12.46 3.42 -19.69
CA LEU A 141 -11.86 2.65 -18.59
C LEU A 141 -12.44 1.25 -18.52
N LYS A 142 -11.54 0.27 -18.57
CA LYS A 142 -11.84 -1.15 -18.32
C LYS A 142 -11.60 -1.47 -16.86
N SER A 143 -12.12 -2.63 -16.44
CA SER A 143 -11.76 -3.18 -15.13
C SER A 143 -10.24 -3.28 -14.96
N LYS A 144 -9.71 -2.99 -13.77
CA LYS A 144 -8.29 -2.95 -13.46
C LYS A 144 -7.49 -1.87 -14.21
N GLN A 145 -8.14 -0.78 -14.59
CA GLN A 145 -7.49 0.40 -15.13
C GLN A 145 -7.70 1.62 -14.21
N ILE A 146 -6.76 2.56 -14.28
CA ILE A 146 -6.85 3.86 -13.62
C ILE A 146 -6.95 4.95 -14.70
N GLY A 147 -7.63 6.05 -14.41
CA GLY A 147 -7.62 7.20 -15.31
C GLY A 147 -6.18 7.67 -15.59
N ASN A 148 -5.87 7.99 -16.84
CA ASN A 148 -4.54 8.41 -17.26
C ASN A 148 -4.09 9.75 -16.65
N MET A 149 -5.02 10.51 -16.06
CA MET A 149 -4.77 11.74 -15.29
C MET A 149 -4.82 11.52 -13.78
N GLY A 150 -4.91 10.26 -13.31
CA GLY A 150 -5.01 9.90 -11.91
C GLY A 150 -6.29 9.15 -11.58
N GLY A 151 -6.40 8.74 -10.34
CA GLY A 151 -7.52 7.95 -9.84
C GLY A 151 -7.13 7.18 -8.60
N THR A 152 -7.94 6.18 -8.25
CA THR A 152 -7.72 5.35 -7.07
C THR A 152 -7.50 3.91 -7.47
N ILE A 153 -6.43 3.31 -6.92
CA ILE A 153 -6.15 1.88 -6.99
C ILE A 153 -6.44 1.25 -5.63
N ALA A 154 -6.85 -0.01 -5.63
CA ALA A 154 -7.19 -0.73 -4.42
C ALA A 154 -6.48 -2.08 -4.33
N PHE A 155 -6.19 -2.51 -3.11
CA PHE A 155 -5.79 -3.87 -2.78
C PHE A 155 -6.23 -4.19 -1.35
N ARG A 156 -6.28 -5.47 -1.02
CA ARG A 156 -6.55 -5.97 0.34
C ARG A 156 -5.32 -6.67 0.88
N TYR A 157 -4.97 -6.38 2.13
CA TYR A 157 -4.14 -7.22 2.96
C TYR A 157 -5.02 -7.97 3.96
N GLU A 158 -4.95 -9.28 3.96
CA GLU A 158 -5.75 -10.14 4.81
C GLU A 158 -4.86 -11.04 5.68
N LEU A 159 -5.25 -11.20 6.94
CA LEU A 159 -4.80 -12.26 7.82
C LEU A 159 -5.93 -13.28 7.94
N GLU A 160 -5.80 -14.41 7.26
CA GLU A 160 -6.80 -15.49 7.34
C GLU A 160 -6.57 -16.38 8.56
N ASN A 161 -7.65 -16.94 9.07
CA ASN A 161 -7.63 -17.92 10.15
C ASN A 161 -6.94 -17.37 11.42
N ILE A 162 -7.24 -16.13 11.80
CA ILE A 162 -6.74 -15.52 13.04
C ILE A 162 -7.36 -16.14 14.29
N GLY A 163 -8.47 -16.84 14.16
CA GLY A 163 -9.18 -17.57 15.21
C GLY A 163 -10.36 -18.34 14.65
N ASN A 164 -10.90 -19.25 15.45
CA ASN A 164 -12.08 -20.00 15.11
C ASN A 164 -13.12 -19.89 16.23
N PHE A 165 -14.32 -19.46 15.88
CA PHE A 165 -15.45 -19.36 16.80
C PHE A 165 -16.44 -20.49 16.57
N LYS A 166 -16.80 -21.21 17.65
CA LYS A 166 -17.83 -22.24 17.63
C LYS A 166 -18.97 -21.85 18.56
N GLY A 167 -20.19 -21.97 18.07
CA GLY A 167 -21.41 -21.66 18.79
C GLY A 167 -22.59 -22.46 18.28
N ASN A 168 -23.72 -22.28 18.94
CA ASN A 168 -25.01 -22.84 18.55
C ASN A 168 -26.08 -21.73 18.56
N ASP A 169 -27.33 -22.06 18.26
CA ASP A 169 -28.44 -21.09 18.19
C ASP A 169 -28.70 -20.34 19.50
N GLU A 170 -28.25 -20.88 20.63
CA GLU A 170 -28.35 -20.23 21.92
C GLU A 170 -27.20 -19.22 22.17
N THR A 171 -26.20 -19.23 21.29
CA THR A 171 -25.02 -18.38 21.42
C THR A 171 -25.29 -17.00 20.80
N GLU A 172 -25.46 -15.98 21.61
CA GLU A 172 -25.58 -14.61 21.10
C GLU A 172 -24.27 -14.18 20.46
N ILE A 173 -24.30 -13.92 19.14
CA ILE A 173 -23.18 -13.32 18.38
C ILE A 173 -23.48 -11.84 18.21
N LYS A 174 -22.63 -11.01 18.82
CA LYS A 174 -22.58 -9.58 18.51
C LYS A 174 -21.43 -9.35 17.54
N TYR A 175 -21.73 -8.66 16.46
CA TYR A 175 -20.70 -8.14 15.53
C TYR A 175 -19.95 -6.94 16.13
N ASP A 176 -19.65 -7.05 17.42
CA ASP A 176 -18.69 -6.19 18.11
C ASP A 176 -17.43 -7.04 18.36
N ALA A 177 -16.40 -6.41 18.85
CA ALA A 177 -15.11 -7.05 19.14
C ALA A 177 -15.17 -8.19 20.17
N SER A 178 -16.35 -8.48 20.77
CA SER A 178 -16.51 -9.56 21.76
C SER A 178 -16.18 -10.93 21.17
N ILE A 179 -16.35 -11.12 19.86
CA ILE A 179 -15.99 -12.38 19.16
C ILE A 179 -14.48 -12.66 19.26
N LEU A 180 -13.61 -11.63 19.20
CA LEU A 180 -12.16 -11.79 19.35
C LEU A 180 -11.79 -12.25 20.77
N GLN A 181 -12.48 -11.73 21.78
CA GLN A 181 -12.29 -12.16 23.15
C GLN A 181 -12.77 -13.59 23.39
N LYS A 182 -13.90 -13.99 22.77
CA LYS A 182 -14.44 -15.35 22.85
C LYS A 182 -13.49 -16.41 22.26
N VAL A 183 -12.71 -16.06 21.23
CA VAL A 183 -11.70 -16.97 20.65
C VAL A 183 -10.34 -16.85 21.36
N GLY A 184 -10.24 -16.02 22.42
CA GLY A 184 -9.01 -15.84 23.19
C GLY A 184 -7.88 -15.15 22.43
N LEU A 185 -8.20 -14.38 21.38
CA LEU A 185 -7.22 -13.68 20.56
C LEU A 185 -6.76 -12.39 21.27
N ASP A 186 -5.46 -12.25 21.43
CA ASP A 186 -4.85 -11.00 21.82
C ASP A 186 -4.82 -10.05 20.61
N VAL A 187 -5.63 -9.00 20.66
CA VAL A 187 -5.77 -8.00 19.57
C VAL A 187 -4.44 -7.33 19.21
N GLN A 188 -3.49 -7.23 20.15
CA GLN A 188 -2.18 -6.65 19.90
C GLN A 188 -1.36 -7.47 18.87
N LYS A 189 -1.63 -8.77 18.78
CA LYS A 189 -0.98 -9.65 17.78
C LYS A 189 -1.48 -9.44 16.35
N LEU A 190 -2.54 -8.66 16.16
CA LEU A 190 -3.04 -8.25 14.85
C LEU A 190 -2.34 -7.01 14.31
N ASN A 191 -1.56 -6.30 15.15
CA ASN A 191 -0.87 -5.09 14.74
C ASN A 191 0.29 -5.42 13.81
N THR A 192 0.25 -4.89 12.61
CA THR A 192 1.28 -5.08 11.59
C THR A 192 1.61 -3.77 10.89
N GLU A 193 2.84 -3.65 10.40
CA GLU A 193 3.23 -2.66 9.41
C GLU A 193 3.30 -3.33 8.05
N ILE A 194 2.56 -2.82 7.08
CA ILE A 194 2.72 -3.17 5.67
C ILE A 194 3.55 -2.10 4.98
N SER A 195 4.56 -2.53 4.24
CA SER A 195 5.32 -1.64 3.36
C SER A 195 5.39 -2.18 1.95
N PHE A 196 5.43 -1.29 0.96
CA PHE A 196 5.52 -1.63 -0.45
C PHE A 196 6.09 -0.48 -1.26
N ASP A 197 6.58 -0.79 -2.45
CA ASP A 197 7.01 0.18 -3.44
C ASP A 197 5.83 0.57 -4.33
N LEU A 198 5.55 1.87 -4.44
CA LEU A 198 4.63 2.45 -5.41
C LEU A 198 5.44 3.01 -6.57
N LEU A 199 5.23 2.49 -7.78
CA LEU A 199 5.85 2.97 -9.01
C LEU A 199 4.79 3.63 -9.87
N ILE A 200 5.06 4.85 -10.32
CA ILE A 200 4.23 5.58 -11.30
C ILE A 200 5.05 5.69 -12.58
N LYS A 201 4.60 5.01 -13.64
CA LYS A 201 5.21 5.10 -14.98
C LYS A 201 4.40 6.04 -15.86
N THR A 202 5.07 7.01 -16.45
CA THR A 202 4.44 8.01 -17.33
C THR A 202 4.45 7.59 -18.79
N SER A 203 3.65 8.29 -19.59
CA SER A 203 3.64 8.13 -21.06
C SER A 203 4.99 8.38 -21.72
N LYS A 204 5.90 9.11 -21.08
CA LYS A 204 7.29 9.30 -21.53
C LYS A 204 8.22 8.13 -21.11
N ASN A 205 7.68 7.04 -20.56
CA ASN A 205 8.44 5.90 -20.03
C ASN A 205 9.42 6.29 -18.91
N ILE A 206 9.09 7.29 -18.11
CA ILE A 206 9.81 7.64 -16.90
C ILE A 206 9.08 7.00 -15.72
N SER A 207 9.80 6.25 -14.89
CA SER A 207 9.27 5.61 -13.70
C SER A 207 9.73 6.36 -12.44
N TYR A 208 8.78 6.66 -11.56
CA TYR A 208 9.02 7.27 -10.25
C TYR A 208 8.63 6.27 -9.17
N LYS A 209 9.53 6.02 -8.23
CA LYS A 209 9.33 5.07 -7.14
C LYS A 209 9.32 5.77 -5.80
N GLY A 210 8.28 5.53 -4.99
CA GLY A 210 8.20 5.86 -3.57
C GLY A 210 7.97 4.61 -2.73
N ASN A 211 8.54 4.54 -1.54
CA ASN A 211 8.26 3.49 -0.57
C ASN A 211 7.19 3.98 0.41
N ILE A 212 6.15 3.19 0.60
CA ILE A 212 5.02 3.48 1.48
C ILE A 212 5.03 2.52 2.65
N LYS A 213 4.79 3.04 3.86
CA LYS A 213 4.68 2.27 5.10
C LYS A 213 3.40 2.65 5.83
N LEU A 214 2.60 1.67 6.18
CA LEU A 214 1.29 1.85 6.77
C LEU A 214 1.10 0.89 7.94
N GLN A 215 0.53 1.40 9.04
CA GLN A 215 0.17 0.57 10.20
C GLN A 215 -1.24 0.03 10.04
N THR A 216 -1.44 -1.24 10.35
CA THR A 216 -2.73 -1.94 10.38
C THR A 216 -2.84 -2.82 11.63
N PRO A 217 -4.04 -3.09 12.10
CA PRO A 217 -5.32 -2.53 11.68
C PRO A 217 -5.43 -1.05 12.05
N VAL A 218 -6.36 -0.34 11.41
CA VAL A 218 -6.73 1.02 11.80
C VAL A 218 -7.99 1.01 12.66
N GLY A 219 -8.11 2.01 13.54
CA GLY A 219 -9.20 2.07 14.52
C GLY A 219 -8.97 1.13 15.70
N ASN A 220 -10.00 1.02 16.56
CA ASN A 220 -9.98 0.14 17.73
C ASN A 220 -10.82 -1.12 17.45
N LEU A 221 -10.20 -2.16 16.85
CA LEU A 221 -10.89 -3.41 16.59
C LEU A 221 -11.34 -4.16 17.84
N ALA A 222 -10.79 -3.81 19.02
CA ALA A 222 -11.22 -4.38 20.30
C ALA A 222 -12.59 -3.85 20.75
N GLU A 223 -12.97 -2.66 20.31
CA GLU A 223 -14.27 -2.05 20.66
C GLU A 223 -15.26 -2.11 19.49
N ASN A 224 -14.73 -1.89 18.28
CA ASN A 224 -15.55 -1.80 17.08
C ASN A 224 -14.99 -2.78 16.06
N ALA A 225 -15.71 -3.77 15.63
CA ALA A 225 -15.24 -4.77 14.66
C ALA A 225 -14.66 -4.19 13.34
N SER A 226 -14.66 -2.88 13.17
CA SER A 226 -14.09 -2.17 12.02
C SER A 226 -13.52 -0.80 12.41
N GLY A 227 -12.67 -0.26 11.54
CA GLY A 227 -12.11 1.08 11.64
C GLY A 227 -11.72 1.64 10.29
N GLU A 228 -11.63 2.96 10.19
CA GLU A 228 -11.19 3.68 9.00
C GLU A 228 -10.14 4.72 9.37
N LYS A 229 -9.19 4.95 8.46
CA LYS A 229 -8.19 6.02 8.55
C LYS A 229 -7.94 6.63 7.19
N VAL A 230 -7.98 7.96 7.14
CA VAL A 230 -7.60 8.75 5.97
C VAL A 230 -6.24 9.38 6.21
N ILE A 231 -5.33 9.25 5.24
CA ILE A 231 -3.98 9.83 5.26
C ILE A 231 -3.88 10.75 4.05
N GLU A 232 -3.48 12.00 4.27
CA GLU A 232 -3.31 13.04 3.25
C GLU A 232 -1.95 13.73 3.35
N ASP A 233 -1.17 13.45 4.41
CA ASP A 233 0.21 13.93 4.56
C ASP A 233 1.20 12.83 4.16
N PHE A 234 1.96 13.11 3.09
CA PHE A 234 2.96 12.22 2.50
C PHE A 234 4.35 12.86 2.45
N ASN A 235 4.64 13.83 3.32
CA ASN A 235 5.93 14.49 3.38
C ASN A 235 7.11 13.52 3.65
N ASN A 236 6.81 12.36 4.20
CA ASN A 236 7.77 11.29 4.45
C ASN A 236 7.96 10.32 3.26
N VAL A 237 7.17 10.45 2.19
CA VAL A 237 7.25 9.60 1.01
C VAL A 237 8.11 10.28 -0.06
N VAL A 238 9.33 9.79 -0.21
CA VAL A 238 10.30 10.34 -1.16
C VAL A 238 10.24 9.58 -2.47
N PHE A 239 9.83 10.26 -3.54
CA PHE A 239 9.83 9.69 -4.88
C PHE A 239 11.15 9.96 -5.61
N LYS A 240 11.69 8.93 -6.27
CA LYS A 240 12.92 9.01 -7.07
C LYS A 240 12.69 8.38 -8.44
N ARG A 241 13.37 8.92 -9.46
CA ARG A 241 13.41 8.26 -10.77
C ARG A 241 14.14 6.93 -10.66
N VAL A 242 13.57 5.92 -11.30
CA VAL A 242 14.18 4.60 -11.44
C VAL A 242 14.25 4.21 -12.91
N LYS A 243 15.29 3.45 -13.27
CA LYS A 243 15.36 2.76 -14.57
C LYS A 243 14.76 1.37 -14.35
N GLU A 244 13.76 1.04 -15.14
CA GLU A 244 13.24 -0.32 -15.30
C GLU A 244 13.85 -0.98 -16.52
#